data_33011bfcadbdabb6bba72a2405c88da9
#
_entry.id   33011bfcadbdabb6bba72a2405c88da9
#
_cell.length_a   1.000
_cell.length_b   1.000
_cell.length_c   1.000
_cell.angle_alpha   90.00
_cell.angle_beta   90.00
_cell.angle_gamma   90.00
#
_symmetry.space_group_name_H-M   'P 1'
#
loop_
_entity.id
_entity.type
_entity.pdbx_description
1 polymer ?
#
loop_
_entity_poly.entity_id
_entity_poly.type
_entity_poly.pdbx_seq_one_letter_code
_entity_poly.pdbx_strand_id
1 'polypeptide(L)'
;MRGGALPPALLFAALGLALAFAQRRYLAPCIVLAAVIATLVSFIPLGTQWRDPIFFGCWISVIAAAASVHLPGGVGLKLGLVLAADAGLWGGGVIAVAGKPLDLAESTPLVLLCLPGAWLVAGKRGIAVKVLASWLIAVALLAATLQLTTPTPGYVPDHMD
;
A
#
# COMPACT_ATOMS: atom_id res chain seq x y z
N MET A 1 -4.04 -7.50 -18.06
CA MET A 1 -4.23 -6.44 -17.05
C MET A 1 -2.87 -5.98 -16.57
N ARG A 2 -2.57 -4.70 -16.64
CA ARG A 2 -1.30 -4.11 -16.17
C ARG A 2 -1.31 -4.09 -14.64
N GLY A 3 -0.80 -5.13 -13.98
CA GLY A 3 -0.88 -5.30 -12.52
C GLY A 3 0.12 -4.47 -11.70
N GLY A 4 0.96 -3.65 -12.33
CA GLY A 4 2.05 -2.95 -11.63
C GLY A 4 1.62 -1.74 -10.78
N ALA A 5 0.58 -1.02 -11.15
CA ALA A 5 0.18 0.21 -10.46
C ALA A 5 -0.78 0.00 -9.29
N LEU A 6 -1.56 -1.09 -9.28
CA LEU A 6 -2.64 -1.29 -8.31
C LEU A 6 -2.13 -1.58 -6.88
N PRO A 7 -1.15 -2.48 -6.65
CA PRO A 7 -0.65 -2.73 -5.30
C PRO A 7 -0.04 -1.50 -4.62
N PRO A 8 0.85 -0.72 -5.25
CA PRO A 8 1.38 0.49 -4.64
C PRO A 8 0.30 1.56 -4.43
N ALA A 9 -0.69 1.67 -5.33
CA ALA A 9 -1.80 2.59 -5.16
C ALA A 9 -2.61 2.28 -3.88
N LEU A 10 -2.95 1.01 -3.63
CA LEU A 10 -3.64 0.58 -2.42
C LEU A 10 -2.76 0.74 -1.17
N LEU A 11 -1.44 0.55 -1.30
CA LEU A 11 -0.52 0.75 -0.19
C LEU A 11 -0.42 2.23 0.22
N PHE A 12 -0.30 3.15 -0.73
CA PHE A 12 -0.30 4.59 -0.44
C PHE A 12 -1.66 5.07 0.07
N ALA A 13 -2.76 4.49 -0.41
CA ALA A 13 -4.08 4.76 0.13
C ALA A 13 -4.20 4.29 1.59
N ALA A 14 -3.74 3.08 1.91
CA ALA A 14 -3.73 2.55 3.28
C ALA A 14 -2.87 3.41 4.21
N LEU A 15 -1.68 3.83 3.76
CA LEU A 15 -0.84 4.77 4.50
C LEU A 15 -1.57 6.10 4.74
N GLY A 16 -2.24 6.65 3.73
CA GLY A 16 -3.03 7.87 3.85
C GLY A 16 -4.13 7.75 4.92
N LEU A 17 -4.86 6.63 4.92
CA LEU A 17 -5.88 6.37 5.94
C LEU A 17 -5.28 6.21 7.35
N ALA A 18 -4.13 5.56 7.48
CA ALA A 18 -3.41 5.45 8.74
C ALA A 18 -2.99 6.83 9.27
N LEU A 19 -2.41 7.65 8.41
CA LEU A 19 -1.98 9.00 8.74
C LEU A 19 -3.15 9.96 9.05
N ALA A 20 -4.39 9.64 8.66
CA ALA A 20 -5.56 10.41 9.04
C ALA A 20 -5.77 10.49 10.57
N PHE A 21 -5.26 9.52 11.32
CA PHE A 21 -5.27 9.49 12.78
C PHE A 21 -4.00 10.07 13.42
N ALA A 22 -3.05 10.55 12.60
CA ALA A 22 -1.83 11.20 13.08
C ALA A 22 -2.05 12.69 13.35
N GLN A 23 -1.18 13.26 14.19
CA GLN A 23 -1.18 14.72 14.38
C GLN A 23 -0.74 15.42 13.08
N ARG A 24 -1.39 16.52 12.72
CA ARG A 24 -1.14 17.25 11.46
C ARG A 24 0.34 17.58 11.21
N ARG A 25 1.10 17.87 12.28
CA ARG A 25 2.54 18.18 12.21
C ARG A 25 3.39 17.01 11.73
N TYR A 26 2.89 15.77 11.80
CA TYR A 26 3.60 14.56 11.40
C TYR A 26 3.29 14.13 9.97
N LEU A 27 2.26 14.70 9.33
CA LEU A 27 1.85 14.32 7.98
C LEU A 27 2.94 14.60 6.94
N ALA A 28 3.45 15.84 6.93
CA ALA A 28 4.45 16.24 5.93
C ALA A 28 5.72 15.37 5.97
N PRO A 29 6.38 15.14 7.14
CA PRO A 29 7.57 14.30 7.16
C PRO A 29 7.29 12.85 6.74
N CYS A 30 6.13 12.28 7.09
CA CYS A 30 5.78 10.91 6.68
C CYS A 30 5.52 10.83 5.16
N ILE A 31 4.80 11.78 4.59
CA ILE A 31 4.52 11.81 3.14
C ILE A 31 5.81 11.98 2.34
N VAL A 32 6.66 12.93 2.76
CA VAL A 32 7.95 13.17 2.09
C VAL A 32 8.84 11.93 2.18
N LEU A 33 8.93 11.30 3.36
CA LEU A 33 9.74 10.09 3.55
C LEU A 33 9.26 8.96 2.63
N ALA A 34 7.95 8.69 2.58
CA ALA A 34 7.38 7.67 1.72
C ALA A 34 7.69 7.93 0.24
N ALA A 35 7.49 9.18 -0.22
CA ALA A 35 7.74 9.56 -1.60
C ALA A 35 9.24 9.46 -1.98
N VAL A 36 10.13 9.91 -1.10
CA VAL A 36 11.60 9.84 -1.33
C VAL A 36 12.05 8.39 -1.40
N ILE A 37 11.66 7.54 -0.44
CA ILE A 37 12.04 6.12 -0.44
C ILE A 37 11.48 5.42 -1.67
N ALA A 38 10.20 5.62 -2.00
CA ALA A 38 9.57 5.01 -3.16
C ALA A 38 10.29 5.39 -4.47
N THR A 39 10.66 6.66 -4.60
CA THR A 39 11.41 7.15 -5.76
C THR A 39 12.79 6.51 -5.82
N LEU A 40 13.55 6.51 -4.73
CA LEU A 40 14.89 5.91 -4.70
C LEU A 40 14.86 4.43 -5.02
N VAL A 41 13.93 3.68 -4.43
CA VAL A 41 13.78 2.23 -4.65
C VAL A 41 13.33 1.92 -6.07
N SER A 42 12.48 2.74 -6.68
CA SER A 42 11.99 2.53 -8.05
C SER A 42 13.10 2.58 -9.12
N PHE A 43 14.24 3.19 -8.81
CA PHE A 43 15.41 3.23 -9.71
C PHE A 43 16.34 2.03 -9.53
N ILE A 44 16.13 1.17 -8.54
CA ILE A 44 17.00 0.00 -8.33
C ILE A 44 16.65 -1.06 -9.39
N PRO A 45 17.61 -1.52 -10.20
CA PRO A 45 17.38 -2.58 -11.18
C PRO A 45 17.24 -3.93 -10.46
N LEU A 46 16.00 -4.28 -10.13
CA LEU A 46 15.68 -5.56 -9.47
C LEU A 46 15.41 -6.64 -10.54
N GLY A 47 16.01 -7.81 -10.36
CA GLY A 47 15.77 -8.96 -11.24
C GLY A 47 14.36 -9.53 -11.09
N THR A 48 13.86 -10.23 -12.11
CA THR A 48 12.53 -10.83 -12.14
C THR A 48 12.25 -11.82 -11.00
N GLN A 49 13.31 -12.41 -10.43
CA GLN A 49 13.22 -13.31 -9.28
C GLN A 49 12.66 -12.65 -8.01
N TRP A 50 12.74 -11.32 -7.91
CA TRP A 50 12.24 -10.55 -6.78
C TRP A 50 10.76 -10.17 -6.91
N ARG A 51 10.14 -10.47 -8.05
CA ARG A 51 8.76 -10.06 -8.33
C ARG A 51 7.79 -10.57 -7.27
N ASP A 52 7.72 -11.89 -7.07
CA ASP A 52 6.75 -12.50 -6.17
C ASP A 52 6.96 -12.10 -4.70
N PRO A 53 8.20 -12.14 -4.13
CA PRO A 53 8.44 -11.63 -2.79
C PRO A 53 8.04 -10.16 -2.59
N ILE A 54 8.32 -9.30 -3.57
CA ILE A 54 8.01 -7.87 -3.47
C ILE A 54 6.50 -7.62 -3.53
N PHE A 55 5.78 -8.30 -4.41
CA PHE A 55 4.32 -8.20 -4.45
C PHE A 55 3.68 -8.70 -3.16
N PHE A 56 4.15 -9.83 -2.63
CA PHE A 56 3.67 -10.38 -1.36
C PHE A 56 3.96 -9.44 -0.19
N GLY A 57 5.18 -8.90 -0.11
CA GLY A 57 5.55 -7.90 0.89
C GLY A 57 4.68 -6.65 0.80
N CYS A 58 4.38 -6.17 -0.41
CA CYS A 58 3.48 -5.04 -0.62
C CYS A 58 2.08 -5.30 -0.04
N TRP A 59 1.51 -6.49 -0.25
CA TRP A 59 0.19 -6.83 0.31
C TRP A 59 0.21 -6.93 1.84
N ILE A 60 1.27 -7.52 2.43
CA ILE A 60 1.45 -7.52 3.90
C ILE A 60 1.52 -6.09 4.43
N SER A 61 2.22 -5.20 3.75
CA SER A 61 2.35 -3.79 4.13
C SER A 61 1.02 -3.05 4.03
N VAL A 62 0.17 -3.34 3.03
CA VAL A 62 -1.22 -2.82 2.97
C VAL A 62 -1.99 -3.22 4.21
N ILE A 63 -1.91 -4.50 4.61
CA ILE A 63 -2.58 -5.01 5.81
C ILE A 63 -2.06 -4.32 7.06
N ALA A 64 -0.74 -4.19 7.21
CA ALA A 64 -0.12 -3.54 8.37
C ALA A 64 -0.51 -2.06 8.48
N ALA A 65 -0.45 -1.32 7.37
CA ALA A 65 -0.85 0.09 7.33
C ALA A 65 -2.34 0.25 7.65
N ALA A 66 -3.22 -0.55 7.04
CA ALA A 66 -4.66 -0.49 7.28
C ALA A 66 -5.03 -0.94 8.72
N ALA A 67 -4.34 -1.96 9.26
CA ALA A 67 -4.55 -2.40 10.64
C ALA A 67 -4.17 -1.33 11.66
N SER A 68 -3.16 -0.51 11.38
CA SER A 68 -2.73 0.58 12.26
C SER A 68 -3.82 1.63 12.53
N VAL A 69 -4.82 1.75 11.64
CA VAL A 69 -6.00 2.61 11.79
C VAL A 69 -6.84 2.23 13.02
N HIS A 70 -6.79 0.96 13.43
CA HIS A 70 -7.56 0.43 14.55
C HIS A 70 -6.86 0.56 15.90
N LEU A 71 -5.61 1.05 15.91
CA LEU A 71 -4.86 1.23 17.15
C LEU A 71 -5.51 2.26 18.10
N PRO A 72 -5.70 1.93 19.37
CA PRO A 72 -6.13 2.91 20.37
C PRO A 72 -5.03 3.95 20.57
N GLY A 73 -5.36 5.23 20.43
CA GLY A 73 -4.39 6.33 20.56
C GLY A 73 -3.87 6.89 19.21
N GLY A 74 -4.24 6.28 18.09
CA GLY A 74 -3.87 6.77 16.75
C GLY A 74 -2.40 6.49 16.36
N VAL A 75 -1.96 7.10 15.28
CA VAL A 75 -0.62 6.91 14.72
C VAL A 75 0.31 8.01 15.21
N GLY A 76 1.25 7.67 16.11
CA GLY A 76 2.30 8.57 16.57
C GLY A 76 3.40 8.75 15.52
N LEU A 77 4.32 9.71 15.75
CA LEU A 77 5.40 10.02 14.80
C LEU A 77 6.25 8.78 14.44
N LYS A 78 6.68 8.02 15.43
CA LYS A 78 7.56 6.85 15.20
C LYS A 78 6.87 5.82 14.31
N LEU A 79 5.64 5.46 14.63
CA LEU A 79 4.85 4.50 13.84
C LEU A 79 4.57 5.06 12.44
N GLY A 80 4.22 6.35 12.33
CA GLY A 80 4.00 7.01 11.05
C GLY A 80 5.23 6.99 10.14
N LEU A 81 6.42 7.23 10.68
CA LEU A 81 7.67 7.17 9.91
C LEU A 81 8.00 5.72 9.49
N VAL A 82 7.78 4.74 10.37
CA VAL A 82 7.99 3.31 10.02
C VAL A 82 7.05 2.90 8.90
N LEU A 83 5.76 3.21 9.00
CA LEU A 83 4.78 2.90 7.95
C LEU A 83 5.08 3.63 6.64
N ALA A 84 5.56 4.86 6.73
CA ALA A 84 5.95 5.65 5.55
C ALA A 84 7.19 5.05 4.85
N ALA A 85 8.19 4.63 5.61
CA ALA A 85 9.38 3.96 5.08
C ALA A 85 9.03 2.61 4.46
N ASP A 86 8.21 1.83 5.14
CA ASP A 86 7.71 0.53 4.69
C ASP A 86 6.92 0.67 3.37
N ALA A 87 5.95 1.61 3.32
CA ALA A 87 5.17 1.87 2.12
C ALA A 87 6.03 2.37 0.95
N GLY A 88 7.04 3.22 1.23
CA GLY A 88 8.00 3.67 0.23
C GLY A 88 8.83 2.52 -0.33
N LEU A 89 9.32 1.63 0.55
CA LEU A 89 10.14 0.48 0.17
C LEU A 89 9.36 -0.49 -0.73
N TRP A 90 8.21 -0.96 -0.28
CA TRP A 90 7.43 -1.95 -1.02
C TRP A 90 6.74 -1.36 -2.24
N GLY A 91 6.19 -0.13 -2.13
CA GLY A 91 5.59 0.57 -3.26
C GLY A 91 6.59 0.85 -4.37
N GLY A 92 7.77 1.38 -4.02
CA GLY A 92 8.88 1.58 -4.96
C GLY A 92 9.40 0.27 -5.53
N GLY A 93 9.48 -0.80 -4.72
CA GLY A 93 9.90 -2.12 -5.15
C GLY A 93 8.98 -2.73 -6.21
N VAL A 94 7.66 -2.62 -6.06
CA VAL A 94 6.69 -3.07 -7.07
C VAL A 94 6.88 -2.32 -8.39
N ILE A 95 7.10 -1.00 -8.32
CA ILE A 95 7.38 -0.19 -9.51
C ILE A 95 8.68 -0.61 -10.18
N ALA A 96 9.74 -0.91 -9.41
CA ALA A 96 11.03 -1.34 -9.92
C ALA A 96 10.94 -2.67 -10.70
N VAL A 97 10.12 -3.63 -10.23
CA VAL A 97 10.03 -4.97 -10.85
C VAL A 97 8.95 -5.12 -11.91
N ALA A 98 7.89 -4.32 -11.86
CA ALA A 98 6.70 -4.53 -12.71
C ALA A 98 6.03 -3.24 -13.21
N GLY A 99 6.44 -2.06 -12.73
CA GLY A 99 5.82 -0.78 -13.04
C GLY A 99 6.60 0.06 -14.05
N LYS A 100 6.09 1.26 -14.25
CA LYS A 100 6.74 2.36 -14.98
C LYS A 100 6.86 3.56 -14.04
N PRO A 101 7.78 4.50 -14.28
CA PRO A 101 7.89 5.72 -13.46
C PRO A 101 6.58 6.50 -13.35
N LEU A 102 5.74 6.48 -14.38
CA LEU A 102 4.41 7.09 -14.38
C LEU A 102 3.46 6.44 -13.36
N ASP A 103 3.56 5.13 -13.16
CA ASP A 103 2.71 4.40 -12.20
C ASP A 103 2.99 4.88 -10.77
N LEU A 104 4.24 5.28 -10.48
CA LEU A 104 4.60 5.89 -9.20
C LEU A 104 3.95 7.27 -9.03
N ALA A 105 3.99 8.10 -10.09
CA ALA A 105 3.37 9.41 -10.08
C ALA A 105 1.83 9.34 -9.94
N GLU A 106 1.21 8.28 -10.43
CA GLU A 106 -0.24 8.04 -10.29
C GLU A 106 -0.61 7.49 -8.91
N SER A 107 0.23 6.64 -8.31
CA SER A 107 -0.06 5.97 -7.04
C SER A 107 0.29 6.83 -5.81
N THR A 108 1.40 7.56 -5.84
CA THR A 108 1.89 8.35 -4.69
C THR A 108 0.87 9.40 -4.19
N PRO A 109 0.11 10.13 -5.05
CA PRO A 109 -0.89 11.09 -4.57
C PRO A 109 -1.99 10.49 -3.69
N LEU A 110 -2.20 9.18 -3.74
CA LEU A 110 -3.21 8.52 -2.89
C LEU A 110 -2.88 8.60 -1.39
N VAL A 111 -1.63 8.87 -1.03
CA VAL A 111 -1.28 9.17 0.38
C VAL A 111 -2.00 10.42 0.88
N LEU A 112 -2.39 11.36 0.00
CA LEU A 112 -3.13 12.56 0.34
C LEU A 112 -4.57 12.27 0.83
N LEU A 113 -5.05 11.02 0.74
CA LEU A 113 -6.26 10.58 1.43
C LEU A 113 -6.20 10.80 2.95
N CYS A 114 -5.01 11.05 3.51
CA CYS A 114 -4.87 11.51 4.89
C CYS A 114 -5.62 12.84 5.16
N LEU A 115 -5.76 13.73 4.18
CA LEU A 115 -6.42 15.03 4.35
C LEU A 115 -7.94 14.88 4.53
N PRO A 116 -8.70 14.28 3.58
CA PRO A 116 -10.12 14.01 3.79
C PRO A 116 -10.36 13.05 4.95
N GLY A 117 -9.45 12.07 5.16
CA GLY A 117 -9.52 11.17 6.31
C GLY A 117 -9.42 11.92 7.64
N ALA A 118 -8.45 12.82 7.79
CA ALA A 118 -8.30 13.64 9.00
C ALA A 118 -9.51 14.56 9.22
N TRP A 119 -10.11 15.08 8.16
CA TRP A 119 -11.34 15.86 8.25
C TRP A 119 -12.52 15.02 8.76
N LEU A 120 -12.68 13.79 8.28
CA LEU A 120 -13.69 12.85 8.78
C LEU A 120 -13.46 12.48 10.25
N VAL A 121 -12.20 12.26 10.65
CA VAL A 121 -11.84 11.95 12.03
C VAL A 121 -12.16 13.14 12.95
N ALA A 122 -11.80 14.36 12.54
CA ALA A 122 -12.11 15.58 13.29
C ALA A 122 -13.63 15.81 13.42
N GLY A 123 -14.40 15.45 12.40
CA GLY A 123 -15.87 15.50 12.39
C GLY A 123 -16.56 14.34 13.14
N LYS A 124 -15.84 13.57 13.97
CA LYS A 124 -16.34 12.38 14.70
C LYS A 124 -16.87 11.26 13.78
N ARG A 125 -16.52 11.28 12.50
CA ARG A 125 -16.88 10.26 11.51
C ARG A 125 -15.73 9.29 11.21
N GLY A 126 -14.80 9.12 12.13
CA GLY A 126 -13.64 8.22 12.00
C GLY A 126 -14.00 6.74 11.72
N ILE A 127 -15.26 6.37 12.00
CA ILE A 127 -15.79 5.04 11.66
C ILE A 127 -15.71 4.77 10.15
N ALA A 128 -15.95 5.77 9.30
CA ALA A 128 -15.87 5.62 7.85
C ALA A 128 -14.45 5.27 7.40
N VAL A 129 -13.43 5.90 8.01
CA VAL A 129 -12.02 5.59 7.74
C VAL A 129 -11.68 4.17 8.17
N LYS A 130 -12.20 3.70 9.32
CA LYS A 130 -12.00 2.34 9.81
C LYS A 130 -12.67 1.29 8.90
N VAL A 131 -13.86 1.58 8.38
CA VAL A 131 -14.55 0.70 7.43
C VAL A 131 -13.75 0.57 6.14
N LEU A 132 -13.26 1.67 5.59
CA LEU A 132 -12.39 1.65 4.40
C LEU A 132 -11.09 0.88 4.66
N ALA A 133 -10.47 1.07 5.83
CA ALA A 133 -9.27 0.32 6.21
C ALA A 133 -9.54 -1.18 6.32
N SER A 134 -10.67 -1.59 6.93
CA SER A 134 -11.07 -2.99 7.02
C SER A 134 -11.33 -3.61 5.62
N TRP A 135 -11.93 -2.85 4.72
CA TRP A 135 -12.11 -3.26 3.33
C TRP A 135 -10.77 -3.46 2.61
N LEU A 136 -9.80 -2.55 2.81
CA LEU A 136 -8.45 -2.71 2.26
C LEU A 136 -7.75 -3.95 2.79
N ILE A 137 -7.91 -4.29 4.08
CA ILE A 137 -7.38 -5.54 4.64
C ILE A 137 -7.98 -6.74 3.93
N ALA A 138 -9.30 -6.77 3.73
CA ALA A 138 -9.96 -7.88 3.05
C ALA A 138 -9.48 -8.06 1.60
N VAL A 139 -9.34 -6.95 0.86
CA VAL A 139 -8.81 -6.96 -0.52
C VAL A 139 -7.36 -7.44 -0.55
N ALA A 140 -6.52 -6.94 0.37
CA ALA A 140 -5.12 -7.33 0.43
C ALA A 140 -4.94 -8.81 0.82
N LEU A 141 -5.75 -9.33 1.75
CA LEU A 141 -5.76 -10.74 2.10
C LEU A 141 -6.15 -11.61 0.91
N LEU A 142 -7.21 -11.23 0.21
CA LEU A 142 -7.65 -11.96 -0.99
C LEU A 142 -6.57 -11.94 -2.07
N ALA A 143 -5.94 -10.81 -2.32
CA ALA A 143 -4.88 -10.69 -3.31
C ALA A 143 -3.64 -11.51 -2.92
N ALA A 144 -3.26 -11.49 -1.64
CA ALA A 144 -2.13 -12.26 -1.13
C ALA A 144 -2.39 -13.77 -1.23
N THR A 145 -3.60 -14.23 -0.89
CA THR A 145 -3.97 -15.64 -0.99
C THR A 145 -4.00 -16.12 -2.45
N LEU A 146 -4.48 -15.30 -3.38
CA LEU A 146 -4.46 -15.63 -4.80
C LEU A 146 -3.04 -15.80 -5.36
N GLN A 147 -2.04 -15.11 -4.80
CA GLN A 147 -0.64 -15.29 -5.18
C GLN A 147 -0.04 -16.60 -4.65
N LEU A 148 -0.57 -17.13 -3.54
CA LEU A 148 -0.13 -18.40 -2.97
C LEU A 148 -0.76 -19.60 -3.65
N THR A 149 -1.95 -19.43 -4.26
CA THR A 149 -2.60 -20.47 -5.05
C THR A 149 -2.00 -20.45 -6.46
N THR A 150 -0.86 -21.13 -6.65
CA THR A 150 -0.38 -21.44 -8.00
C THR A 150 -1.44 -22.23 -8.72
N PRO A 151 -1.75 -21.92 -10.01
CA PRO A 151 -2.61 -22.80 -10.79
C PRO A 151 -2.02 -24.20 -10.76
N THR A 152 -2.87 -25.18 -10.42
CA THR A 152 -2.45 -26.59 -10.30
C THR A 152 -1.69 -26.96 -11.56
N PRO A 153 -0.42 -27.44 -11.47
CA PRO A 153 0.30 -27.91 -12.64
C PRO A 153 -0.50 -29.06 -13.24
N GLY A 154 -1.08 -28.85 -14.42
CA GLY A 154 -1.84 -29.91 -15.11
C GLY A 154 -3.27 -29.55 -15.53
N TYR A 155 -3.81 -28.37 -15.16
CA TYR A 155 -5.01 -27.88 -15.81
C TYR A 155 -4.66 -27.40 -17.22
N VAL A 156 -4.67 -28.33 -18.16
CA VAL A 156 -4.77 -28.01 -19.59
C VAL A 156 -6.24 -27.71 -19.83
N PRO A 157 -6.63 -26.49 -20.26
CA PRO A 157 -7.99 -26.25 -20.69
C PRO A 157 -8.33 -27.27 -21.77
N ASP A 158 -9.39 -28.06 -21.58
CA ASP A 158 -9.90 -28.93 -22.64
C ASP A 158 -10.15 -28.03 -23.86
N HIS A 159 -9.34 -28.25 -24.88
CA HIS A 159 -9.51 -27.54 -26.14
C HIS A 159 -10.81 -28.00 -26.72
N MET A 160 -11.71 -27.06 -26.89
CA MET A 160 -12.86 -27.24 -27.77
C MET A 160 -12.28 -27.39 -29.18
N ASP A 161 -12.23 -28.65 -29.65
CA ASP A 161 -12.07 -29.00 -31.06
C ASP A 161 -13.31 -28.56 -31.83
#